data_b120feaab542e6d5b6c537d9dec97b52
#
_entry.id   b120feaab542e6d5b6c537d9dec97b52
#
_cell.length_a   1.000
_cell.length_b   1.000
_cell.length_c   1.000
_cell.angle_alpha   90.00
_cell.angle_beta   90.00
_cell.angle_gamma   90.00
#
_symmetry.space_group_name_H-M   'P 1'
#
loop_
_entity.id
_entity.type
_entity.pdbx_description
1 polymer ?
#
loop_
_entity_poly.entity_id
_entity_poly.type
_entity_poly.pdbx_seq_one_letter_code
_entity_poly.pdbx_strand_id
1 'polypeptide(L)'
;MYDNSPKRVVVRRMSEKSVIHPWAELDHDEPPEEWRKGMSKGTVAQSKAGRRSQEALSLAPWVSIDVGYGYTKVMTQQGQTHVFPSLVAPAELSNIDLSLSDPQETVKLEGAEYIVGQSAVSRGFRFTEEYDGWWMTTRYKALLHYAGANFVPPGSRIVTGIPLHVYGSTKAQQQISEVFRKALKASAVAVLPQGFGALCLAISVNSALAQGRVALVDIGTRTTELICFSDGQYLHHESTGVVLGVGQVYAQVAQKLSAQHQRQIDAYEVDWALREEKPIKIKGGVIERQALEALVQHSMRPLVSRLQNEMTRLWKEGAPGVDHLLYCGGGSSLLAPYLGSFRDDYLLLPESQFTNAAGYLEYIRLTAPDETHAQEQAAAPAPDPLSSEPKASH
;
A
#
# COMPACT_ATOMS: atom_id res chain seq x y z
N MET A 1 -24.01 -14.45 -35.05
CA MET A 1 -22.65 -13.89 -35.18
C MET A 1 -22.56 -12.75 -34.19
N TYR A 2 -22.03 -13.00 -33.01
CA TYR A 2 -21.77 -11.95 -31.98
C TYR A 2 -20.36 -11.41 -32.21
N ASP A 3 -20.30 -10.10 -32.48
CA ASP A 3 -19.05 -9.36 -32.63
C ASP A 3 -18.33 -9.28 -31.26
N ASN A 4 -17.21 -9.96 -31.14
CA ASN A 4 -16.42 -10.12 -29.93
C ASN A 4 -15.17 -9.20 -29.95
N SER A 5 -15.24 -8.05 -30.62
CA SER A 5 -14.16 -7.07 -30.54
C SER A 5 -14.21 -6.33 -29.19
N PRO A 6 -13.10 -6.26 -28.40
CA PRO A 6 -13.08 -5.55 -27.14
C PRO A 6 -13.24 -4.04 -27.40
N LYS A 7 -14.34 -3.45 -26.93
CA LYS A 7 -14.51 -2.01 -26.94
C LYS A 7 -13.36 -1.39 -26.13
N ARG A 8 -12.61 -0.50 -26.76
CA ARG A 8 -11.50 0.23 -26.17
C ARG A 8 -12.00 1.01 -24.94
N VAL A 9 -11.65 0.53 -23.76
CA VAL A 9 -11.73 1.28 -22.51
C VAL A 9 -10.80 2.48 -22.65
N VAL A 10 -11.35 3.68 -22.52
CA VAL A 10 -10.55 4.91 -22.51
C VAL A 10 -9.86 5.00 -21.16
N VAL A 11 -8.78 4.24 -21.00
CA VAL A 11 -7.80 4.49 -19.97
C VAL A 11 -7.07 5.76 -20.39
N ARG A 12 -7.33 6.90 -19.76
CA ARG A 12 -6.42 8.04 -19.86
C ARG A 12 -5.10 7.62 -19.18
N ARG A 13 -4.22 6.99 -19.96
CA ARG A 13 -2.81 6.86 -19.60
C ARG A 13 -2.23 8.27 -19.63
N MET A 14 -1.90 8.80 -18.48
CA MET A 14 -0.91 9.86 -18.41
C MET A 14 0.42 9.28 -18.87
N SER A 15 1.06 9.93 -19.84
CA SER A 15 2.26 9.44 -20.53
C SER A 15 3.41 9.23 -19.56
N GLU A 16 4.06 8.07 -19.67
CA GLU A 16 5.35 7.75 -19.04
C GLU A 16 6.47 8.64 -19.62
N LYS A 17 6.60 9.85 -19.16
CA LYS A 17 7.84 10.65 -19.32
C LYS A 17 7.81 11.84 -18.36
N SER A 18 8.18 11.59 -17.15
CA SER A 18 8.94 12.41 -16.21
C SER A 18 8.75 11.86 -14.81
N VAL A 19 9.83 11.56 -14.12
CA VAL A 19 9.84 11.32 -12.66
C VAL A 19 9.63 12.69 -11.99
N ILE A 20 8.42 13.22 -12.14
CA ILE A 20 7.89 14.31 -11.32
C ILE A 20 6.80 13.61 -10.51
N HIS A 21 6.90 13.66 -9.19
CA HIS A 21 5.94 13.05 -8.28
C HIS A 21 4.53 13.51 -8.65
N PRO A 22 3.63 12.65 -9.13
CA PRO A 22 2.29 13.06 -9.57
C PRO A 22 1.43 13.68 -8.46
N TRP A 23 1.89 13.58 -7.23
CA TRP A 23 1.21 14.05 -6.02
C TRP A 23 1.59 15.50 -5.63
N ALA A 24 2.67 16.07 -6.17
CA ALA A 24 3.14 17.41 -5.82
C ALA A 24 2.46 18.53 -6.64
N GLU A 25 1.75 18.18 -7.73
CA GLU A 25 1.15 19.15 -8.65
C GLU A 25 -0.38 19.10 -8.71
N LEU A 26 -1.03 18.33 -7.79
CA LEU A 26 -2.49 18.31 -7.75
C LEU A 26 -3.02 19.54 -7.00
N ASP A 27 -3.85 20.36 -7.67
CA ASP A 27 -4.72 21.32 -6.99
C ASP A 27 -5.66 20.52 -6.06
N HIS A 28 -5.38 20.61 -4.76
CA HIS A 28 -6.14 19.89 -3.74
C HIS A 28 -7.37 20.72 -3.36
N ASP A 29 -8.53 20.27 -3.79
CA ASP A 29 -9.79 20.80 -3.31
C ASP A 29 -9.96 20.53 -1.80
N GLU A 30 -10.47 21.51 -1.05
CA GLU A 30 -10.77 21.32 0.36
C GLU A 30 -11.99 20.41 0.53
N PRO A 31 -11.92 19.35 1.36
CA PRO A 31 -13.06 18.47 1.60
C PRO A 31 -14.16 19.18 2.39
N PRO A 32 -15.43 18.78 2.28
CA PRO A 32 -16.56 19.35 3.02
C PRO A 32 -16.33 19.35 4.54
N GLU A 33 -16.75 20.41 5.23
CA GLU A 33 -16.54 20.59 6.68
C GLU A 33 -17.14 19.44 7.53
N GLU A 34 -18.24 18.85 7.10
CA GLU A 34 -18.87 17.71 7.76
C GLU A 34 -17.98 16.46 7.79
N TRP A 35 -17.15 16.30 6.78
CA TRP A 35 -16.17 15.24 6.67
C TRP A 35 -15.08 15.35 7.74
N ARG A 36 -14.60 16.58 7.98
CA ARG A 36 -13.59 16.87 9.03
C ARG A 36 -14.12 16.50 10.41
N LYS A 37 -15.41 16.73 10.70
CA LYS A 37 -16.06 16.38 11.97
C LYS A 37 -16.23 14.88 12.18
N GLY A 38 -16.49 14.11 11.12
CA GLY A 38 -16.60 12.63 11.17
C GLY A 38 -15.27 11.94 11.41
N MET A 39 -14.18 12.48 10.85
CA MET A 39 -12.82 11.93 10.96
C MET A 39 -12.14 12.16 12.31
N SER A 40 -12.56 13.18 13.09
CA SER A 40 -11.92 13.57 14.36
C SER A 40 -12.05 12.55 15.50
N LYS A 41 -12.74 11.44 15.31
CA LYS A 41 -12.96 10.39 16.33
C LYS A 41 -11.91 9.27 16.32
N GLY A 42 -10.86 9.36 15.50
CA GLY A 42 -9.70 8.47 15.56
C GLY A 42 -8.90 8.75 16.83
N THR A 43 -8.79 7.79 17.73
CA THR A 43 -8.15 7.94 19.05
C THR A 43 -6.65 8.10 18.89
N VAL A 44 -6.14 9.32 18.92
CA VAL A 44 -4.71 9.59 19.15
C VAL A 44 -4.44 9.34 20.63
N ALA A 45 -3.73 8.28 20.96
CA ALA A 45 -3.31 8.01 22.34
C ALA A 45 -2.29 9.07 22.79
N GLN A 46 -2.75 10.10 23.49
CA GLN A 46 -1.89 11.14 24.06
C GLN A 46 -1.22 10.63 25.34
N SER A 47 0.11 10.57 25.33
CA SER A 47 0.90 10.43 26.56
C SER A 47 1.20 11.83 27.15
N LYS A 48 1.04 11.99 28.48
CA LYS A 48 1.32 13.22 29.22
C LYS A 48 2.84 13.45 29.30
N ALA A 49 3.41 14.16 28.35
CA ALA A 49 4.76 14.70 28.40
C ALA A 49 4.72 16.23 28.43
N GLY A 50 5.66 16.87 29.14
CA GLY A 50 5.61 18.30 29.46
C GLY A 50 5.65 19.22 28.21
N ARG A 51 5.16 20.48 28.33
CA ARG A 51 4.91 21.44 27.25
C ARG A 51 6.08 21.65 26.25
N ARG A 52 7.35 21.60 26.66
CA ARG A 52 8.50 21.73 25.75
C ARG A 52 8.75 20.51 24.87
N SER A 53 8.39 19.32 25.33
CA SER A 53 8.41 18.10 24.52
C SER A 53 7.23 18.03 23.54
N GLN A 54 6.11 18.71 23.82
CA GLN A 54 4.96 18.75 22.92
C GLN A 54 5.20 19.59 21.65
N GLU A 55 5.87 20.76 21.77
CA GLU A 55 6.22 21.57 20.60
C GLU A 55 7.24 20.87 19.69
N ALA A 56 8.25 20.20 20.23
CA ALA A 56 9.19 19.41 19.43
C ALA A 56 8.56 18.15 18.81
N LEU A 57 7.53 17.57 19.46
CA LEU A 57 6.78 16.42 18.97
C LEU A 57 5.81 16.80 17.85
N SER A 58 5.31 18.05 17.82
CA SER A 58 4.43 18.54 16.75
C SER A 58 5.17 18.80 15.44
N LEU A 59 6.49 18.98 15.49
CA LEU A 59 7.33 19.27 14.32
C LEU A 59 7.93 18.03 13.65
N ALA A 60 7.80 16.84 14.25
CA ALA A 60 8.32 15.60 13.66
C ALA A 60 7.51 15.20 12.41
N PRO A 61 8.18 14.81 11.30
CA PRO A 61 7.49 14.49 10.06
C PRO A 61 6.62 13.23 10.22
N TRP A 62 5.52 13.19 9.46
CA TRP A 62 4.75 11.98 9.31
C TRP A 62 5.38 11.06 8.26
N VAL A 63 5.37 9.77 8.57
CA VAL A 63 5.75 8.70 7.65
C VAL A 63 4.63 7.67 7.63
N SER A 64 4.17 7.34 6.44
CA SER A 64 3.21 6.28 6.22
C SER A 64 3.93 4.95 6.00
N ILE A 65 3.45 3.89 6.67
CA ILE A 65 3.97 2.53 6.48
C ILE A 65 2.79 1.57 6.29
N ASP A 66 2.70 0.99 5.10
CA ASP A 66 1.75 -0.09 4.79
C ASP A 66 2.50 -1.42 4.73
N VAL A 67 2.35 -2.24 5.78
CA VAL A 67 2.97 -3.56 5.86
C VAL A 67 2.00 -4.60 5.31
N GLY A 68 2.05 -4.81 4.00
CA GLY A 68 1.27 -5.84 3.33
C GLY A 68 1.97 -7.22 3.37
N TYR A 69 1.21 -8.28 3.09
CA TYR A 69 1.73 -9.65 3.06
C TYR A 69 2.81 -9.87 1.98
N GLY A 70 2.66 -9.23 0.82
CA GLY A 70 3.64 -9.36 -0.26
C GLY A 70 4.75 -8.33 -0.19
N TYR A 71 4.41 -7.09 0.08
CA TYR A 71 5.33 -5.96 0.06
C TYR A 71 5.04 -5.00 1.21
N THR A 72 6.10 -4.46 1.80
CA THR A 72 6.05 -3.33 2.72
C THR A 72 6.35 -2.06 1.95
N LYS A 73 5.51 -1.03 2.14
CA LYS A 73 5.63 0.29 1.49
C LYS A 73 5.86 1.33 2.57
N VAL A 74 6.78 2.23 2.30
CA VAL A 74 7.07 3.39 3.14
C VAL A 74 6.94 4.63 2.29
N MET A 75 6.22 5.63 2.78
CA MET A 75 6.09 6.92 2.11
C MET A 75 6.30 8.04 3.13
N THR A 76 7.21 8.94 2.83
CA THR A 76 7.44 10.12 3.67
C THR A 76 6.50 11.26 3.29
N GLN A 77 6.29 12.21 4.19
CA GLN A 77 5.49 13.40 3.94
C GLN A 77 6.05 14.24 2.77
N GLN A 78 7.36 14.13 2.47
CA GLN A 78 8.02 14.76 1.33
C GLN A 78 7.84 14.00 0.00
N GLY A 79 7.03 12.94 -0.01
CA GLY A 79 6.74 12.15 -1.22
C GLY A 79 7.79 11.10 -1.58
N GLN A 80 8.82 10.88 -0.76
CA GLN A 80 9.76 9.79 -0.99
C GLN A 80 9.07 8.45 -0.75
N THR A 81 9.20 7.53 -1.69
CA THR A 81 8.57 6.21 -1.65
C THR A 81 9.61 5.11 -1.64
N HIS A 82 9.37 4.08 -0.82
CA HIS A 82 10.18 2.87 -0.78
C HIS A 82 9.26 1.64 -0.72
N VAL A 83 9.62 0.61 -1.46
CA VAL A 83 8.92 -0.68 -1.45
C VAL A 83 9.92 -1.81 -1.40
N PHE A 84 9.64 -2.81 -0.58
CA PHE A 84 10.47 -4.00 -0.51
C PHE A 84 9.61 -5.23 -0.20
N PRO A 85 10.05 -6.44 -0.61
CA PRO A 85 9.34 -7.68 -0.31
C PRO A 85 9.17 -7.88 1.19
N SER A 86 7.97 -8.24 1.64
CA SER A 86 7.71 -8.58 3.04
C SER A 86 8.22 -9.98 3.37
N LEU A 87 9.49 -10.25 3.05
CA LEU A 87 10.18 -11.51 3.28
C LEU A 87 11.24 -11.34 4.36
N VAL A 88 11.29 -12.31 5.26
CA VAL A 88 12.24 -12.35 6.38
C VAL A 88 12.73 -13.79 6.56
N ALA A 89 14.02 -13.93 6.72
CA ALA A 89 14.70 -15.21 6.91
C ALA A 89 15.69 -15.15 8.08
N PRO A 90 15.89 -16.22 8.85
CA PRO A 90 16.99 -16.29 9.81
C PRO A 90 18.35 -16.22 9.08
N ALA A 91 19.27 -15.37 9.58
CA ALA A 91 20.60 -15.23 8.96
C ALA A 91 21.48 -16.48 9.15
N GLU A 92 21.22 -17.26 10.20
CA GLU A 92 21.99 -18.48 10.52
C GLU A 92 21.94 -19.55 9.43
N LEU A 93 20.89 -19.54 8.56
CA LEU A 93 20.77 -20.45 7.43
C LEU A 93 21.73 -20.12 6.28
N SER A 94 22.56 -19.08 6.43
CA SER A 94 23.43 -18.54 5.37
C SER A 94 24.91 -18.63 5.73
N ASN A 95 25.35 -19.64 6.46
CA ASN A 95 26.73 -19.80 6.94
C ASN A 95 27.82 -19.88 5.85
N ILE A 96 27.44 -19.85 4.57
CA ILE A 96 28.37 -19.76 3.44
C ILE A 96 27.93 -18.56 2.59
N ASP A 97 28.47 -17.39 2.91
CA ASP A 97 28.32 -16.22 2.04
C ASP A 97 29.41 -16.24 0.96
N LEU A 98 29.04 -16.68 -0.21
CA LEU A 98 29.87 -16.63 -1.41
C LEU A 98 29.56 -15.40 -2.28
N SER A 99 28.66 -14.53 -1.87
CA SER A 99 28.34 -13.31 -2.60
C SER A 99 29.35 -12.21 -2.28
N LEU A 100 30.18 -11.87 -3.27
CA LEU A 100 31.15 -10.78 -3.17
C LEU A 100 30.55 -9.39 -3.44
N SER A 101 29.22 -9.25 -3.58
CA SER A 101 28.68 -8.08 -4.28
C SER A 101 27.56 -7.28 -3.62
N ASP A 102 26.85 -7.75 -2.59
CA ASP A 102 25.80 -6.93 -1.98
C ASP A 102 25.82 -6.93 -0.46
N PRO A 103 25.72 -5.74 0.18
CA PRO A 103 25.50 -5.66 1.61
C PRO A 103 24.20 -6.39 1.96
N GLN A 104 24.27 -7.33 2.89
CA GLN A 104 23.12 -8.08 3.33
C GLN A 104 22.14 -7.15 4.02
N GLU A 105 20.89 -7.17 3.58
CA GLU A 105 19.78 -6.50 4.26
C GLU A 105 19.47 -7.26 5.56
N THR A 106 20.23 -7.00 6.63
CA THR A 106 20.11 -7.70 7.90
C THR A 106 19.56 -6.82 9.02
N VAL A 107 18.80 -7.44 9.91
CA VAL A 107 18.22 -6.80 11.10
C VAL A 107 18.52 -7.66 12.31
N LYS A 108 19.08 -7.05 13.38
CA LYS A 108 19.22 -7.70 14.69
C LYS A 108 17.98 -7.44 15.54
N LEU A 109 17.32 -8.51 15.96
CA LEU A 109 16.11 -8.45 16.75
C LEU A 109 16.08 -9.58 17.77
N GLU A 110 15.85 -9.25 19.06
CA GLU A 110 15.71 -10.21 20.15
C GLU A 110 16.89 -11.20 20.27
N GLY A 111 18.10 -10.75 19.95
CA GLY A 111 19.35 -11.55 20.02
C GLY A 111 19.63 -12.42 18.78
N ALA A 112 18.73 -12.46 17.79
CA ALA A 112 18.92 -13.15 16.52
C ALA A 112 19.10 -12.14 15.37
N GLU A 113 19.70 -12.61 14.28
CA GLU A 113 19.88 -11.83 13.05
C GLU A 113 18.96 -12.37 11.95
N TYR A 114 18.32 -11.46 11.23
CA TYR A 114 17.36 -11.76 10.16
C TYR A 114 17.75 -11.03 8.89
N ILE A 115 17.56 -11.69 7.77
CA ILE A 115 17.71 -11.15 6.43
C ILE A 115 16.32 -10.72 5.97
N VAL A 116 16.20 -9.51 5.40
CA VAL A 116 14.92 -8.90 5.02
C VAL A 116 14.90 -8.54 3.55
N GLY A 117 13.72 -8.51 2.96
CA GLY A 117 13.50 -7.95 1.64
C GLY A 117 14.11 -8.77 0.50
N GLN A 118 14.77 -8.08 -0.43
CA GLN A 118 15.30 -8.69 -1.64
C GLN A 118 16.41 -9.71 -1.36
N SER A 119 17.22 -9.50 -0.34
CA SER A 119 18.25 -10.47 0.07
C SER A 119 17.65 -11.78 0.59
N ALA A 120 16.49 -11.73 1.27
CA ALA A 120 15.78 -12.94 1.65
C ALA A 120 15.25 -13.71 0.42
N VAL A 121 14.72 -12.99 -0.58
CA VAL A 121 14.30 -13.57 -1.87
C VAL A 121 15.45 -14.29 -2.55
N SER A 122 16.60 -13.62 -2.68
CA SER A 122 17.78 -14.14 -3.38
C SER A 122 18.30 -15.45 -2.77
N ARG A 123 17.96 -15.70 -1.49
CA ARG A 123 18.30 -16.93 -0.76
C ARG A 123 17.21 -18.01 -0.80
N GLY A 124 16.19 -17.82 -1.63
CA GLY A 124 15.12 -18.80 -1.84
C GLY A 124 14.05 -18.83 -0.76
N PHE A 125 13.97 -17.81 0.11
CA PHE A 125 12.88 -17.68 1.07
C PHE A 125 11.60 -17.25 0.37
N ARG A 126 10.46 -17.71 0.90
CA ARG A 126 9.15 -17.61 0.25
C ARG A 126 8.14 -16.93 1.15
N PHE A 127 7.08 -16.42 0.55
CA PHE A 127 5.91 -16.00 1.28
C PHE A 127 5.35 -17.22 2.05
N THR A 128 5.20 -17.07 3.35
CA THR A 128 4.51 -18.05 4.19
C THR A 128 3.10 -17.55 4.47
N GLU A 129 2.18 -18.48 4.71
CA GLU A 129 0.86 -18.12 5.19
C GLU A 129 0.99 -17.52 6.60
N GLU A 130 0.40 -16.34 6.76
CA GLU A 130 0.34 -15.66 8.05
C GLU A 130 -1.09 -15.67 8.56
N TYR A 131 -1.22 -15.74 9.88
CA TYR A 131 -2.52 -15.81 10.57
C TYR A 131 -2.93 -14.43 11.07
N ASP A 132 -4.15 -14.32 11.56
CA ASP A 132 -4.61 -13.16 12.29
C ASP A 132 -3.67 -12.86 13.46
N GLY A 133 -3.25 -11.57 13.58
CA GLY A 133 -2.26 -11.17 14.58
C GLY A 133 -0.79 -11.28 14.13
N TRP A 134 -0.53 -11.46 12.83
CA TRP A 134 0.82 -11.54 12.29
C TRP A 134 1.70 -10.32 12.63
N TRP A 135 1.11 -9.16 12.93
CA TRP A 135 1.83 -7.97 13.42
C TRP A 135 2.56 -8.19 14.75
N MET A 136 2.22 -9.26 15.49
CA MET A 136 2.93 -9.65 16.71
C MET A 136 4.14 -10.56 16.45
N THR A 137 4.28 -11.07 15.23
CA THR A 137 5.36 -11.99 14.87
C THR A 137 6.71 -11.30 14.79
N THR A 138 7.77 -12.05 15.04
CA THR A 138 9.16 -11.58 14.85
C THR A 138 9.40 -11.11 13.43
N ARG A 139 8.78 -11.78 12.45
CA ARG A 139 8.88 -11.40 11.04
C ARG A 139 8.33 -10.00 10.78
N TYR A 140 7.14 -9.68 11.26
CA TYR A 140 6.57 -8.34 11.11
C TYR A 140 7.45 -7.28 11.77
N LYS A 141 7.93 -7.55 12.99
CA LYS A 141 8.84 -6.66 13.70
C LYS A 141 10.15 -6.45 12.93
N ALA A 142 10.71 -7.50 12.33
CA ALA A 142 11.92 -7.40 11.51
C ALA A 142 11.72 -6.50 10.28
N LEU A 143 10.56 -6.58 9.59
CA LEU A 143 10.20 -5.65 8.51
C LEU A 143 10.18 -4.20 8.99
N LEU A 144 9.60 -3.93 10.16
CA LEU A 144 9.58 -2.58 10.74
C LEU A 144 10.98 -2.09 11.14
N HIS A 145 11.80 -2.94 11.76
CA HIS A 145 13.18 -2.56 12.11
C HIS A 145 14.00 -2.24 10.85
N TYR A 146 13.81 -3.01 9.78
CA TYR A 146 14.46 -2.73 8.49
C TYR A 146 13.97 -1.40 7.90
N ALA A 147 12.66 -1.16 7.89
CA ALA A 147 12.09 0.11 7.44
C ALA A 147 12.62 1.29 8.28
N GLY A 148 12.69 1.11 9.60
CA GLY A 148 13.19 2.11 10.54
C GLY A 148 14.65 2.46 10.33
N ALA A 149 15.50 1.46 10.05
CA ALA A 149 16.93 1.67 9.85
C ALA A 149 17.25 2.39 8.53
N ASN A 150 16.42 2.18 7.49
CA ASN A 150 16.76 2.61 6.13
C ASN A 150 15.91 3.78 5.61
N PHE A 151 14.64 3.93 6.06
CA PHE A 151 13.67 4.80 5.38
C PHE A 151 12.90 5.73 6.32
N VAL A 152 12.97 5.53 7.63
CA VAL A 152 12.19 6.30 8.61
C VAL A 152 13.12 7.17 9.45
N PRO A 153 13.04 8.50 9.35
CA PRO A 153 13.82 9.38 10.22
C PRO A 153 13.51 9.14 11.71
N PRO A 154 14.53 9.16 12.59
CA PRO A 154 14.31 8.97 14.02
C PRO A 154 13.31 9.97 14.61
N GLY A 155 12.41 9.50 15.47
CA GLY A 155 11.41 10.35 16.11
C GLY A 155 10.20 10.70 15.24
N SER A 156 10.10 10.18 14.00
CA SER A 156 8.95 10.40 13.12
C SER A 156 7.63 10.05 13.79
N ARG A 157 6.56 10.70 13.36
CA ARG A 157 5.18 10.28 13.60
C ARG A 157 4.80 9.28 12.51
N ILE A 158 4.12 8.19 12.88
CA ILE A 158 3.80 7.11 11.95
C ILE A 158 2.30 7.04 11.74
N VAL A 159 1.88 6.88 10.49
CA VAL A 159 0.52 6.46 10.14
C VAL A 159 0.58 5.12 9.42
N THR A 160 -0.27 4.17 9.84
CA THR A 160 -0.32 2.81 9.31
C THR A 160 -1.73 2.30 9.21
N GLY A 161 -1.94 1.21 8.48
CA GLY A 161 -3.23 0.55 8.35
C GLY A 161 -3.24 -0.88 8.86
N ILE A 162 -4.43 -1.31 9.28
CA ILE A 162 -4.71 -2.71 9.62
C ILE A 162 -5.93 -3.21 8.85
N PRO A 163 -6.05 -4.53 8.63
CA PRO A 163 -7.22 -5.09 7.95
C PRO A 163 -8.52 -4.67 8.63
N LEU A 164 -9.53 -4.42 7.81
CA LEU A 164 -10.80 -3.86 8.24
C LEU A 164 -11.49 -4.68 9.35
N HIS A 165 -11.47 -6.02 9.21
CA HIS A 165 -12.08 -6.94 10.19
C HIS A 165 -11.39 -6.90 11.56
N VAL A 166 -10.14 -6.42 11.63
CA VAL A 166 -9.37 -6.26 12.88
C VAL A 166 -9.54 -4.87 13.47
N TYR A 167 -9.79 -3.85 12.64
CA TYR A 167 -9.82 -2.45 13.05
C TYR A 167 -10.84 -2.16 14.15
N GLY A 168 -11.96 -2.89 14.21
CA GLY A 168 -12.95 -2.78 15.29
C GLY A 168 -12.43 -3.15 16.69
N SER A 169 -11.26 -3.80 16.79
CA SER A 169 -10.65 -4.21 18.05
C SER A 169 -9.70 -3.16 18.60
N THR A 170 -10.12 -2.43 19.65
CA THR A 170 -9.25 -1.48 20.37
C THR A 170 -7.96 -2.13 20.85
N LYS A 171 -8.02 -3.40 21.27
CA LYS A 171 -6.83 -4.16 21.70
C LYS A 171 -5.83 -4.33 20.55
N ALA A 172 -6.30 -4.68 19.36
CA ALA A 172 -5.45 -4.85 18.19
C ALA A 172 -4.81 -3.50 17.76
N GLN A 173 -5.59 -2.42 17.76
CA GLN A 173 -5.06 -1.08 17.48
C GLN A 173 -3.97 -0.67 18.47
N GLN A 174 -4.16 -0.93 19.77
CA GLN A 174 -3.16 -0.65 20.80
C GLN A 174 -1.89 -1.50 20.61
N GLN A 175 -2.05 -2.79 20.35
CA GLN A 175 -0.91 -3.70 20.12
C GLN A 175 -0.07 -3.25 18.92
N ILE A 176 -0.71 -2.95 17.80
CA ILE A 176 -0.03 -2.46 16.58
C ILE A 176 0.67 -1.13 16.87
N SER A 177 -0.02 -0.17 17.49
CA SER A 177 0.58 1.11 17.86
C SER A 177 1.84 0.91 18.72
N GLU A 178 1.80 -0.03 19.66
CA GLU A 178 2.97 -0.33 20.52
C GLU A 178 4.11 -0.98 19.74
N VAL A 179 3.81 -1.92 18.84
CA VAL A 179 4.81 -2.57 17.97
C VAL A 179 5.52 -1.53 17.10
N PHE A 180 4.79 -0.65 16.45
CA PHE A 180 5.36 0.44 15.64
C PHE A 180 6.19 1.41 16.48
N ARG A 181 5.66 1.84 17.64
CA ARG A 181 6.36 2.76 18.52
C ARG A 181 7.70 2.20 18.99
N LYS A 182 7.74 0.92 19.37
CA LYS A 182 8.98 0.26 19.83
C LYS A 182 9.95 0.02 18.68
N ALA A 183 9.49 -0.53 17.55
CA ALA A 183 10.35 -0.89 16.44
C ALA A 183 10.99 0.33 15.76
N LEU A 184 10.24 1.44 15.63
CA LEU A 184 10.65 2.64 14.90
C LEU A 184 11.08 3.79 15.80
N LYS A 185 10.97 3.65 17.13
CA LYS A 185 11.14 4.75 18.09
C LYS A 185 10.24 5.96 17.72
N ALA A 186 9.02 5.66 17.26
CA ALA A 186 8.08 6.65 16.78
C ALA A 186 7.56 7.53 17.93
N SER A 187 7.45 8.85 17.69
CA SER A 187 6.91 9.81 18.65
C SER A 187 5.40 9.70 18.79
N ALA A 188 4.69 9.37 17.69
CA ALA A 188 3.27 9.08 17.68
C ALA A 188 2.96 8.00 16.64
N VAL A 189 1.83 7.30 16.81
CA VAL A 189 1.33 6.30 15.85
C VAL A 189 -0.17 6.47 15.68
N ALA A 190 -0.61 6.70 14.45
CA ALA A 190 -2.01 6.66 14.03
C ALA A 190 -2.26 5.34 13.30
N VAL A 191 -3.36 4.65 13.64
CA VAL A 191 -3.75 3.38 13.04
C VAL A 191 -5.09 3.56 12.34
N LEU A 192 -5.14 3.26 11.05
CA LEU A 192 -6.31 3.42 10.18
C LEU A 192 -6.77 2.05 9.64
N PRO A 193 -8.02 1.90 9.20
CA PRO A 193 -8.42 0.71 8.48
C PRO A 193 -7.81 0.71 7.07
N GLN A 194 -7.36 -0.45 6.59
CA GLN A 194 -6.95 -0.63 5.20
C GLN A 194 -8.11 -0.30 4.26
N GLY A 195 -7.80 0.25 3.08
CA GLY A 195 -8.77 0.76 2.11
C GLY A 195 -9.32 2.16 2.44
N PHE A 196 -9.35 2.58 3.71
CA PHE A 196 -9.74 3.95 4.06
C PHE A 196 -8.72 4.98 3.56
N GLY A 197 -7.42 4.63 3.59
CA GLY A 197 -6.40 5.44 2.95
C GLY A 197 -6.68 5.66 1.46
N ALA A 198 -7.02 4.59 0.74
CA ALA A 198 -7.34 4.69 -0.68
C ALA A 198 -8.52 5.63 -0.96
N LEU A 199 -9.55 5.64 -0.09
CA LEU A 199 -10.65 6.60 -0.19
C LEU A 199 -10.18 8.04 0.06
N CYS A 200 -9.38 8.27 1.10
CA CYS A 200 -8.84 9.62 1.39
C CYS A 200 -8.04 10.17 0.20
N LEU A 201 -7.22 9.32 -0.42
CA LEU A 201 -6.49 9.68 -1.63
C LEU A 201 -7.43 9.97 -2.81
N ALA A 202 -8.43 9.12 -3.04
CA ALA A 202 -9.38 9.33 -4.13
C ALA A 202 -10.13 10.66 -3.98
N ILE A 203 -10.54 11.00 -2.76
CA ILE A 203 -11.23 12.26 -2.46
C ILE A 203 -10.31 13.47 -2.61
N SER A 204 -9.03 13.37 -2.23
CA SER A 204 -8.08 14.48 -2.42
C SER A 204 -7.85 14.80 -3.90
N VAL A 205 -8.01 13.81 -4.78
CA VAL A 205 -7.91 13.97 -6.25
C VAL A 205 -9.24 14.42 -6.86
N ASN A 206 -10.34 13.96 -6.31
CA ASN A 206 -11.69 14.29 -6.76
C ASN A 206 -12.66 14.39 -5.58
N SER A 207 -12.90 15.61 -5.12
CA SER A 207 -13.76 15.90 -3.97
C SER A 207 -15.22 15.42 -4.15
N ALA A 208 -15.70 15.22 -5.38
CA ALA A 208 -17.03 14.66 -5.64
C ALA A 208 -17.19 13.23 -5.06
N LEU A 209 -16.10 12.48 -4.92
CA LEU A 209 -16.10 11.15 -4.29
C LEU A 209 -16.36 11.17 -2.77
N ALA A 210 -16.42 12.36 -2.15
CA ALA A 210 -16.84 12.51 -0.76
C ALA A 210 -18.37 12.38 -0.59
N GLN A 211 -19.13 12.47 -1.66
CA GLN A 211 -20.59 12.42 -1.68
C GLN A 211 -21.09 11.15 -2.38
N GLY A 212 -22.28 10.71 -1.99
CA GLY A 212 -22.89 9.51 -2.56
C GLY A 212 -22.27 8.21 -2.04
N ARG A 213 -22.55 7.12 -2.75
CA ARG A 213 -22.07 5.77 -2.40
C ARG A 213 -20.85 5.38 -3.21
N VAL A 214 -19.75 5.13 -2.53
CA VAL A 214 -18.50 4.72 -3.11
C VAL A 214 -18.17 3.30 -2.65
N ALA A 215 -18.04 2.38 -3.58
CA ALA A 215 -17.50 1.04 -3.34
C ALA A 215 -16.04 0.98 -3.75
N LEU A 216 -15.20 0.43 -2.88
CA LEU A 216 -13.76 0.31 -3.08
C LEU A 216 -13.34 -1.16 -2.96
N VAL A 217 -12.58 -1.63 -3.94
CA VAL A 217 -12.01 -2.98 -4.02
C VAL A 217 -10.49 -2.86 -3.93
N ASP A 218 -9.93 -3.10 -2.76
CA ASP A 218 -8.49 -3.08 -2.52
C ASP A 218 -7.91 -4.49 -2.66
N ILE A 219 -7.24 -4.76 -3.77
CA ILE A 219 -6.75 -6.09 -4.15
C ILE A 219 -5.28 -6.22 -3.75
N GLY A 220 -5.04 -6.96 -2.67
CA GLY A 220 -3.70 -7.28 -2.19
C GLY A 220 -3.14 -8.60 -2.71
N THR A 221 -1.98 -8.98 -2.17
CA THR A 221 -1.33 -10.27 -2.48
C THR A 221 -2.11 -11.43 -1.86
N ARG A 222 -2.59 -11.31 -0.62
CA ARG A 222 -3.31 -12.37 0.11
C ARG A 222 -4.80 -12.11 0.22
N THR A 223 -5.18 -10.87 0.52
CA THR A 223 -6.56 -10.47 0.80
C THR A 223 -7.07 -9.46 -0.21
N THR A 224 -8.38 -9.35 -0.29
CA THR A 224 -9.08 -8.23 -0.93
C THR A 224 -10.04 -7.64 0.08
N GLU A 225 -9.97 -6.33 0.26
CA GLU A 225 -10.92 -5.59 1.07
C GLU A 225 -12.00 -5.01 0.14
N LEU A 226 -13.26 -5.37 0.41
CA LEU A 226 -14.46 -4.88 -0.26
C LEU A 226 -15.13 -3.89 0.69
N ILE A 227 -15.13 -2.62 0.37
CA ILE A 227 -15.51 -1.57 1.29
C ILE A 227 -16.55 -0.66 0.63
N CYS A 228 -17.60 -0.29 1.36
CA CYS A 228 -18.58 0.67 0.90
C CYS A 228 -18.67 1.85 1.87
N PHE A 229 -18.75 3.04 1.30
CA PHE A 229 -18.98 4.29 2.02
C PHE A 229 -20.23 4.97 1.46
N SER A 230 -20.93 5.73 2.29
CA SER A 230 -21.98 6.65 1.87
C SER A 230 -21.71 8.00 2.50
N ASP A 231 -21.55 9.03 1.67
CA ASP A 231 -21.21 10.37 2.12
C ASP A 231 -20.01 10.38 3.10
N GLY A 232 -18.98 9.63 2.76
CA GLY A 232 -17.79 9.45 3.56
C GLY A 232 -17.93 8.58 4.82
N GLN A 233 -19.12 8.07 5.11
CA GLN A 233 -19.35 7.19 6.26
C GLN A 233 -19.20 5.73 5.87
N TYR A 234 -18.42 4.98 6.63
CA TYR A 234 -18.22 3.56 6.44
C TYR A 234 -19.48 2.73 6.67
N LEU A 235 -19.85 1.89 5.70
CA LEU A 235 -21.02 1.01 5.77
C LEU A 235 -20.58 -0.42 6.14
N HIS A 236 -20.64 -0.76 7.42
CA HIS A 236 -20.19 -2.05 7.94
C HIS A 236 -20.88 -3.24 7.29
N HIS A 237 -22.19 -3.16 7.06
CA HIS A 237 -22.96 -4.28 6.49
C HIS A 237 -22.70 -4.52 4.98
N GLU A 238 -22.08 -3.56 4.32
CA GLU A 238 -21.74 -3.61 2.90
C GLU A 238 -20.23 -3.71 2.66
N SER A 239 -19.49 -4.09 3.70
CA SER A 239 -18.05 -4.18 3.66
C SER A 239 -17.57 -5.49 4.27
N THR A 240 -16.50 -6.06 3.72
CA THR A 240 -15.84 -7.27 4.22
C THR A 240 -14.41 -7.38 3.71
N GLY A 241 -13.56 -8.06 4.47
CA GLY A 241 -12.26 -8.55 3.99
C GLY A 241 -12.37 -10.03 3.62
N VAL A 242 -11.80 -10.43 2.49
CA VAL A 242 -11.80 -11.81 2.01
C VAL A 242 -10.37 -12.29 1.72
N VAL A 243 -10.09 -13.57 2.03
CA VAL A 243 -8.78 -14.20 1.75
C VAL A 243 -8.74 -14.61 0.27
N LEU A 244 -8.79 -13.62 -0.61
CA LEU A 244 -8.76 -13.72 -2.06
C LEU A 244 -7.78 -12.67 -2.59
N GLY A 245 -6.56 -13.07 -2.90
CA GLY A 245 -5.53 -12.15 -3.41
C GLY A 245 -4.77 -12.73 -4.60
N VAL A 246 -4.06 -11.87 -5.32
CA VAL A 246 -3.32 -12.25 -6.55
C VAL A 246 -2.22 -13.28 -6.30
N GLY A 247 -1.71 -13.40 -5.09
CA GLY A 247 -0.71 -14.39 -4.71
C GLY A 247 -1.17 -15.83 -4.95
N GLN A 248 -2.50 -16.10 -4.86
CA GLN A 248 -3.06 -17.41 -5.17
C GLN A 248 -2.89 -17.76 -6.67
N VAL A 249 -3.03 -16.77 -7.55
CA VAL A 249 -2.80 -16.93 -8.99
C VAL A 249 -1.34 -17.23 -9.25
N TYR A 250 -0.44 -16.45 -8.66
CA TYR A 250 1.00 -16.65 -8.82
C TYR A 250 1.46 -18.02 -8.29
N ALA A 251 0.90 -18.48 -7.16
CA ALA A 251 1.19 -19.79 -6.61
C ALA A 251 0.74 -20.94 -7.55
N GLN A 252 -0.45 -20.81 -8.15
CA GLN A 252 -0.93 -21.79 -9.14
C GLN A 252 -0.06 -21.82 -10.40
N VAL A 253 0.34 -20.67 -10.91
CA VAL A 253 1.24 -20.58 -12.07
C VAL A 253 2.60 -21.17 -11.72
N ALA A 254 3.17 -20.80 -10.59
CA ALA A 254 4.45 -21.33 -10.09
C ALA A 254 4.43 -22.85 -9.97
N GLN A 255 3.35 -23.43 -9.43
CA GLN A 255 3.17 -24.88 -9.33
C GLN A 255 3.15 -25.57 -10.69
N LYS A 256 2.39 -25.02 -11.66
CA LYS A 256 2.34 -25.54 -13.03
C LYS A 256 3.71 -25.51 -13.70
N LEU A 257 4.40 -24.39 -13.62
CA LEU A 257 5.73 -24.21 -14.22
C LEU A 257 6.77 -25.12 -13.55
N SER A 258 6.70 -25.27 -12.22
CA SER A 258 7.59 -26.16 -11.48
C SER A 258 7.45 -27.62 -11.95
N ALA A 259 6.22 -28.08 -12.13
CA ALA A 259 5.92 -29.44 -12.62
C ALA A 259 6.40 -29.65 -14.07
N GLN A 260 6.19 -28.66 -14.95
CA GLN A 260 6.58 -28.72 -16.37
C GLN A 260 8.10 -28.73 -16.58
N HIS A 261 8.83 -27.95 -15.78
CA HIS A 261 10.25 -27.72 -16.01
C HIS A 261 11.17 -28.43 -15.01
N GLN A 262 10.61 -29.24 -14.10
CA GLN A 262 11.36 -29.97 -13.06
C GLN A 262 12.32 -29.01 -12.29
N ARG A 263 11.89 -27.77 -12.11
CA ARG A 263 12.58 -26.72 -11.39
C ARG A 263 11.60 -26.10 -10.39
N GLN A 264 12.05 -25.90 -9.17
CA GLN A 264 11.25 -25.20 -8.18
C GLN A 264 11.15 -23.71 -8.56
N ILE A 265 9.93 -23.28 -8.88
CA ILE A 265 9.53 -21.88 -9.14
C ILE A 265 8.54 -21.52 -8.05
N ASP A 266 8.65 -20.34 -7.48
CA ASP A 266 7.72 -19.88 -6.44
C ASP A 266 6.85 -18.71 -6.89
N ALA A 267 5.84 -18.39 -6.09
CA ALA A 267 4.89 -17.32 -6.39
C ALA A 267 5.55 -15.94 -6.48
N TYR A 268 6.58 -15.70 -5.68
CA TYR A 268 7.32 -14.44 -5.74
C TYR A 268 8.09 -14.32 -7.06
N GLU A 269 8.72 -15.40 -7.53
CA GLU A 269 9.45 -15.40 -8.81
C GLU A 269 8.51 -15.07 -9.98
N VAL A 270 7.27 -15.57 -9.94
CA VAL A 270 6.23 -15.22 -10.93
C VAL A 270 5.84 -13.75 -10.83
N ASP A 271 5.55 -13.25 -9.64
CA ASP A 271 5.21 -11.84 -9.40
C ASP A 271 6.36 -10.91 -9.83
N TRP A 272 7.59 -11.24 -9.41
CA TRP A 272 8.78 -10.46 -9.73
C TRP A 272 9.08 -10.42 -11.24
N ALA A 273 8.96 -11.56 -11.93
CA ALA A 273 9.15 -11.63 -13.37
C ALA A 273 8.15 -10.74 -14.14
N LEU A 274 6.90 -10.68 -13.68
CA LEU A 274 5.87 -9.82 -14.27
C LEU A 274 6.15 -8.33 -14.01
N ARG A 275 6.56 -7.97 -12.78
CA ARG A 275 6.82 -6.57 -12.39
C ARG A 275 8.07 -6.00 -13.06
N GLU A 276 9.14 -6.78 -13.05
CA GLU A 276 10.43 -6.37 -13.60
C GLU A 276 10.57 -6.63 -15.10
N GLU A 277 9.52 -7.15 -15.71
CA GLU A 277 9.50 -7.50 -17.14
C GLU A 277 10.62 -8.46 -17.55
N LYS A 278 11.02 -9.36 -16.63
CA LYS A 278 12.11 -10.30 -16.82
C LYS A 278 11.63 -11.73 -17.08
N PRO A 279 12.33 -12.50 -17.93
CA PRO A 279 11.98 -13.90 -18.14
C PRO A 279 12.33 -14.76 -16.92
N ILE A 280 11.59 -15.86 -16.71
CA ILE A 280 11.95 -16.89 -15.73
C ILE A 280 12.93 -17.87 -16.38
N LYS A 281 14.12 -18.02 -15.78
CA LYS A 281 15.14 -18.96 -16.26
C LYS A 281 14.75 -20.39 -15.93
N ILE A 282 14.86 -21.30 -16.91
CA ILE A 282 14.64 -22.73 -16.78
C ILE A 282 15.79 -23.52 -17.37
N LYS A 283 15.83 -24.84 -17.14
CA LYS A 283 16.85 -25.69 -17.76
C LYS A 283 16.68 -25.69 -19.28
N GLY A 284 17.69 -25.19 -19.99
CA GLY A 284 17.70 -25.15 -21.46
C GLY A 284 16.97 -23.97 -22.10
N GLY A 285 16.54 -22.95 -21.35
CA GLY A 285 15.88 -21.78 -21.91
C GLY A 285 15.32 -20.81 -20.89
N VAL A 286 14.33 -20.07 -21.32
CA VAL A 286 13.61 -19.10 -20.49
C VAL A 286 12.10 -19.18 -20.77
N ILE A 287 11.29 -18.82 -19.80
CA ILE A 287 9.86 -18.56 -19.99
C ILE A 287 9.72 -17.07 -20.22
N GLU A 288 9.38 -16.73 -21.44
CA GLU A 288 9.20 -15.33 -21.84
C GLU A 288 7.97 -14.70 -21.18
N ARG A 289 8.02 -13.38 -20.97
CA ARG A 289 6.94 -12.59 -20.34
C ARG A 289 5.57 -12.89 -20.95
N GLN A 290 5.45 -12.90 -22.26
CA GLN A 290 4.15 -13.12 -22.94
C GLN A 290 3.53 -14.48 -22.59
N ALA A 291 4.36 -15.54 -22.52
CA ALA A 291 3.89 -16.87 -22.11
C ALA A 291 3.47 -16.87 -20.62
N LEU A 292 4.21 -16.18 -19.77
CA LEU A 292 3.89 -16.04 -18.35
C LEU A 292 2.58 -15.29 -18.15
N GLU A 293 2.39 -14.17 -18.84
CA GLU A 293 1.13 -13.39 -18.81
C GLU A 293 -0.07 -14.23 -19.24
N ALA A 294 0.06 -15.01 -20.31
CA ALA A 294 -1.02 -15.90 -20.77
C ALA A 294 -1.39 -16.96 -19.72
N LEU A 295 -0.40 -17.53 -19.03
CA LEU A 295 -0.64 -18.48 -17.93
C LEU A 295 -1.34 -17.82 -16.75
N VAL A 296 -0.91 -16.62 -16.37
CA VAL A 296 -1.52 -15.83 -15.29
C VAL A 296 -2.96 -15.49 -15.64
N GLN A 297 -3.22 -14.98 -16.84
CA GLN A 297 -4.58 -14.67 -17.33
C GLN A 297 -5.51 -15.87 -17.27
N HIS A 298 -5.04 -17.04 -17.69
CA HIS A 298 -5.83 -18.27 -17.61
C HIS A 298 -6.12 -18.65 -16.15
N SER A 299 -5.13 -18.50 -15.28
CA SER A 299 -5.22 -18.90 -13.86
C SER A 299 -6.02 -17.91 -12.99
N MET A 300 -6.31 -16.69 -13.49
CA MET A 300 -7.09 -15.68 -12.77
C MET A 300 -8.60 -15.96 -12.73
N ARG A 301 -9.14 -16.68 -13.69
CA ARG A 301 -10.60 -16.86 -13.85
C ARG A 301 -11.31 -17.30 -12.56
N PRO A 302 -10.82 -18.31 -11.80
CA PRO A 302 -11.47 -18.69 -10.55
C PRO A 302 -11.46 -17.59 -9.50
N LEU A 303 -10.37 -16.82 -9.40
CA LEU A 303 -10.26 -15.71 -8.46
C LEU A 303 -11.24 -14.58 -8.81
N VAL A 304 -11.30 -14.19 -10.10
CA VAL A 304 -12.24 -13.19 -10.60
C VAL A 304 -13.68 -13.59 -10.29
N SER A 305 -14.08 -14.83 -10.60
CA SER A 305 -15.44 -15.31 -10.31
C SER A 305 -15.78 -15.28 -8.83
N ARG A 306 -14.84 -15.65 -7.96
CA ARG A 306 -15.04 -15.59 -6.50
C ARG A 306 -15.18 -14.16 -6.00
N LEU A 307 -14.37 -13.24 -6.48
CA LEU A 307 -14.47 -11.82 -6.13
C LEU A 307 -15.79 -11.23 -6.61
N GLN A 308 -16.23 -11.52 -7.85
CA GLN A 308 -17.52 -11.07 -8.36
C GLN A 308 -18.69 -11.60 -7.52
N ASN A 309 -18.63 -12.86 -7.08
CA ASN A 309 -19.65 -13.42 -6.19
C ASN A 309 -19.71 -12.68 -4.84
N GLU A 310 -18.57 -12.33 -4.26
CA GLU A 310 -18.53 -11.53 -3.02
C GLU A 310 -19.04 -10.10 -3.23
N MET A 311 -18.66 -9.46 -4.35
CA MET A 311 -19.18 -8.14 -4.72
C MET A 311 -20.70 -8.18 -4.95
N THR A 312 -21.20 -9.22 -5.64
CA THR A 312 -22.64 -9.42 -5.85
C THR A 312 -23.39 -9.63 -4.52
N ARG A 313 -22.80 -10.40 -3.61
CA ARG A 313 -23.39 -10.64 -2.28
C ARG A 313 -23.52 -9.34 -1.47
N LEU A 314 -22.54 -8.45 -1.56
CA LEU A 314 -22.53 -7.18 -0.82
C LEU A 314 -23.37 -6.10 -1.51
N TRP A 315 -23.20 -5.92 -2.82
CA TRP A 315 -23.67 -4.74 -3.56
C TRP A 315 -24.68 -5.07 -4.64
N LYS A 316 -25.10 -6.34 -4.78
CA LYS A 316 -25.87 -6.90 -5.89
C LYS A 316 -25.11 -6.86 -7.22
N GLU A 317 -25.60 -7.57 -8.21
CA GLU A 317 -24.98 -7.62 -9.55
C GLU A 317 -24.92 -6.23 -10.17
N GLY A 318 -23.72 -5.85 -10.63
CA GLY A 318 -23.46 -4.53 -11.20
C GLY A 318 -23.49 -3.37 -10.20
N ALA A 319 -23.66 -3.64 -8.89
CA ALA A 319 -23.71 -2.63 -7.83
C ALA A 319 -24.63 -1.44 -8.13
N PRO A 320 -25.94 -1.64 -8.40
CA PRO A 320 -26.82 -0.57 -8.91
C PRO A 320 -27.07 0.56 -7.89
N GLY A 321 -26.76 0.34 -6.63
CA GLY A 321 -26.89 1.36 -5.58
C GLY A 321 -25.56 2.06 -5.23
N VAL A 322 -24.51 1.87 -6.04
CA VAL A 322 -23.19 2.46 -5.87
C VAL A 322 -22.96 3.49 -6.95
N ASP A 323 -22.61 4.72 -6.57
CA ASP A 323 -22.38 5.81 -7.53
C ASP A 323 -20.99 5.64 -8.18
N HIS A 324 -19.98 5.26 -7.40
CA HIS A 324 -18.60 5.09 -7.88
C HIS A 324 -18.00 3.76 -7.42
N LEU A 325 -17.43 2.99 -8.37
CA LEU A 325 -16.66 1.78 -8.09
C LEU A 325 -15.18 2.04 -8.32
N LEU A 326 -14.38 1.86 -7.27
CA LEU A 326 -12.94 2.12 -7.27
C LEU A 326 -12.16 0.82 -7.12
N TYR A 327 -11.08 0.65 -7.88
CA TYR A 327 -10.10 -0.43 -7.68
C TYR A 327 -8.76 0.13 -7.26
N CYS A 328 -8.14 -0.49 -6.26
CA CYS A 328 -6.80 -0.16 -5.76
C CYS A 328 -6.07 -1.41 -5.25
N GLY A 329 -4.87 -1.23 -4.68
CA GLY A 329 -4.01 -2.31 -4.23
C GLY A 329 -3.13 -2.88 -5.34
N GLY A 330 -2.03 -3.53 -4.96
CA GLY A 330 -1.00 -4.00 -5.90
C GLY A 330 -1.46 -5.06 -6.92
N GLY A 331 -2.62 -5.71 -6.68
CA GLY A 331 -3.24 -6.66 -7.59
C GLY A 331 -4.27 -6.05 -8.54
N SER A 332 -4.67 -4.81 -8.31
CA SER A 332 -5.80 -4.21 -9.04
C SER A 332 -5.51 -3.99 -10.52
N SER A 333 -4.30 -3.56 -10.88
CA SER A 333 -3.91 -3.38 -12.29
C SER A 333 -4.03 -4.68 -13.10
N LEU A 334 -3.78 -5.81 -12.43
CA LEU A 334 -3.90 -7.13 -13.05
C LEU A 334 -5.36 -7.60 -13.15
N LEU A 335 -6.18 -7.38 -12.12
CA LEU A 335 -7.52 -7.97 -11.99
C LEU A 335 -8.66 -7.05 -12.46
N ALA A 336 -8.54 -5.72 -12.31
CA ALA A 336 -9.61 -4.79 -12.64
C ALA A 336 -10.14 -4.94 -14.08
N PRO A 337 -9.31 -5.17 -15.13
CA PRO A 337 -9.81 -5.38 -16.50
C PRO A 337 -10.76 -6.57 -16.63
N TYR A 338 -10.59 -7.61 -15.80
CA TYR A 338 -11.45 -8.81 -15.80
C TYR A 338 -12.68 -8.64 -14.92
N LEU A 339 -12.60 -7.79 -13.91
CA LEU A 339 -13.73 -7.41 -13.05
C LEU A 339 -14.65 -6.38 -13.72
N GLY A 340 -14.24 -5.79 -14.85
CA GLY A 340 -15.08 -4.91 -15.69
C GLY A 340 -16.35 -5.58 -16.22
N SER A 341 -16.42 -6.92 -16.24
CA SER A 341 -17.65 -7.64 -16.52
C SER A 341 -18.70 -7.55 -15.40
N PHE A 342 -18.30 -7.22 -14.17
CA PHE A 342 -19.21 -6.92 -13.08
C PHE A 342 -19.84 -5.52 -13.25
N ARG A 343 -19.01 -4.53 -13.58
CA ARG A 343 -19.39 -3.14 -13.88
C ARG A 343 -18.29 -2.49 -14.72
N ASP A 344 -18.62 -1.86 -15.83
CA ASP A 344 -17.66 -1.32 -16.80
C ASP A 344 -17.24 0.13 -16.51
N ASP A 345 -18.06 0.89 -15.78
CA ASP A 345 -17.77 2.25 -15.32
C ASP A 345 -17.06 2.26 -13.95
N TYR A 346 -15.81 1.85 -13.92
CA TYR A 346 -15.00 1.86 -12.73
C TYR A 346 -13.80 2.80 -12.85
N LEU A 347 -13.26 3.20 -11.71
CA LEU A 347 -12.02 3.97 -11.61
C LEU A 347 -10.91 3.09 -11.05
N LEU A 348 -9.80 2.96 -11.77
CA LEU A 348 -8.57 2.37 -11.27
C LEU A 348 -7.69 3.48 -10.72
N LEU A 349 -7.42 3.45 -9.41
CA LEU A 349 -6.58 4.46 -8.77
C LEU A 349 -5.12 4.34 -9.25
N PRO A 350 -4.47 5.48 -9.57
CA PRO A 350 -3.09 5.48 -10.04
C PRO A 350 -2.14 4.96 -8.96
N GLU A 351 -0.96 4.46 -9.36
CA GLU A 351 0.04 3.87 -8.46
C GLU A 351 -0.58 2.96 -7.40
N SER A 352 -1.47 2.09 -7.84
CA SER A 352 -2.39 1.32 -7.01
C SER A 352 -1.71 0.57 -5.85
N GLN A 353 -0.41 0.27 -5.96
CA GLN A 353 0.37 -0.37 -4.91
C GLN A 353 0.61 0.56 -3.71
N PHE A 354 0.74 1.88 -3.92
CA PHE A 354 0.98 2.88 -2.88
C PHE A 354 -0.30 3.57 -2.38
N THR A 355 -1.44 3.26 -2.95
CA THR A 355 -2.70 3.98 -2.70
C THR A 355 -3.03 4.10 -1.21
N ASN A 356 -2.88 3.03 -0.43
CA ASN A 356 -3.11 3.10 1.02
C ASN A 356 -2.07 3.98 1.71
N ALA A 357 -0.78 3.81 1.39
CA ALA A 357 0.29 4.57 2.03
C ALA A 357 0.16 6.08 1.75
N ALA A 358 -0.11 6.46 0.50
CA ALA A 358 -0.35 7.85 0.12
C ALA A 358 -1.61 8.39 0.82
N GLY A 359 -2.69 7.63 0.80
CA GLY A 359 -3.95 8.04 1.41
C GLY A 359 -3.91 8.15 2.93
N TYR A 360 -3.03 7.42 3.62
CA TYR A 360 -2.83 7.62 5.05
C TYR A 360 -2.19 8.99 5.34
N LEU A 361 -1.27 9.45 4.50
CA LEU A 361 -0.72 10.82 4.61
C LEU A 361 -1.79 11.88 4.27
N GLU A 362 -2.63 11.61 3.25
CA GLU A 362 -3.76 12.48 2.94
C GLU A 362 -4.74 12.59 4.11
N TYR A 363 -5.03 11.50 4.80
CA TYR A 363 -5.84 11.54 6.02
C TYR A 363 -5.23 12.49 7.06
N ILE A 364 -3.92 12.41 7.30
CA ILE A 364 -3.23 13.32 8.22
C ILE A 364 -3.34 14.77 7.76
N ARG A 365 -3.13 15.05 6.48
CA ARG A 365 -3.26 16.38 5.90
C ARG A 365 -4.68 16.95 6.08
N LEU A 366 -5.70 16.12 5.88
CA LEU A 366 -7.10 16.53 6.01
C LEU A 366 -7.54 16.77 7.46
N THR A 367 -6.95 16.03 8.41
CA THR A 367 -7.36 16.08 9.83
C THR A 367 -6.50 17.01 10.70
N ALA A 368 -5.27 17.34 10.27
CA ALA A 368 -4.35 18.23 10.96
C ALA A 368 -3.68 19.24 10.00
N PRO A 369 -4.46 20.07 9.27
CA PRO A 369 -3.93 20.95 8.23
C PRO A 369 -2.94 21.99 8.76
N ASP A 370 -3.17 22.55 9.94
CA ASP A 370 -2.31 23.60 10.51
C ASP A 370 -0.90 23.09 10.82
N GLU A 371 -0.76 21.80 11.18
CA GLU A 371 0.53 21.19 11.45
C GLU A 371 1.33 20.91 10.17
N THR A 372 0.65 20.60 9.06
CA THR A 372 1.29 20.32 7.77
C THR A 372 1.78 21.59 7.08
N HIS A 373 1.00 22.65 7.06
CA HIS A 373 1.41 23.95 6.50
C HIS A 373 2.58 24.60 7.25
N ALA A 374 2.65 24.44 8.56
CA ALA A 374 3.77 24.94 9.34
C ALA A 374 5.11 24.23 8.97
N GLN A 375 5.05 22.96 8.61
CA GLN A 375 6.23 22.17 8.20
C GLN A 375 6.66 22.49 6.76
N GLU A 376 5.74 22.69 5.84
CA GLU A 376 6.03 23.11 4.47
C GLU A 376 6.68 24.48 4.43
N GLN A 377 6.20 25.44 5.24
CA GLN A 377 6.81 26.75 5.39
C GLN A 377 8.21 26.71 6.02
N ALA A 378 8.44 25.80 6.97
CA ALA A 378 9.75 25.61 7.60
C ALA A 378 10.77 24.90 6.68
N ALA A 379 10.30 24.13 5.71
CA ALA A 379 11.12 23.43 4.71
C ALA A 379 11.42 24.28 3.47
N ALA A 380 10.71 25.39 3.27
CA ALA A 380 10.97 26.31 2.16
C ALA A 380 12.38 26.91 2.30
N PRO A 381 13.20 26.93 1.23
CA PRO A 381 14.52 27.55 1.27
C PRO A 381 14.36 29.03 1.63
N ALA A 382 15.20 29.52 2.55
CA ALA A 382 15.21 30.92 2.94
C ALA A 382 15.33 31.82 1.67
N PRO A 383 14.57 32.91 1.58
CA PRO A 383 14.65 33.78 0.43
C PRO A 383 16.09 34.31 0.29
N ASP A 384 16.60 34.26 -0.93
CA ASP A 384 17.96 34.66 -1.27
C ASP A 384 18.17 36.15 -0.86
N PRO A 385 19.09 36.47 0.05
CA PRO A 385 19.29 37.84 0.54
C PRO A 385 19.80 38.83 -0.54
N LEU A 386 20.02 38.33 -1.77
CA LEU A 386 20.56 39.17 -2.87
C LEU A 386 19.49 39.75 -3.81
N SER A 387 18.18 39.55 -3.56
CA SER A 387 17.13 40.07 -4.45
C SER A 387 16.58 41.46 -4.09
N SER A 388 17.19 42.20 -3.16
CA SER A 388 16.83 43.59 -2.90
C SER A 388 17.67 44.53 -3.80
N GLU A 389 17.25 44.77 -5.03
CA GLU A 389 17.75 45.91 -5.81
C GLU A 389 17.39 47.22 -5.12
N PRO A 390 18.33 48.18 -4.99
CA PRO A 390 18.03 49.47 -4.43
C PRO A 390 17.15 50.26 -5.41
N LYS A 391 15.95 50.64 -4.97
CA LYS A 391 15.13 51.61 -5.73
C LYS A 391 15.90 52.90 -5.88
N ALA A 392 16.33 53.20 -7.11
CA ALA A 392 16.90 54.49 -7.49
C ALA A 392 15.85 55.58 -7.27
N SER A 393 16.17 56.52 -6.43
CA SER A 393 15.47 57.80 -6.28
C SER A 393 15.81 58.70 -7.46
N HIS A 394 14.79 59.08 -8.20
CA HIS A 394 14.78 60.34 -8.96
C HIS A 394 13.44 61.03 -8.78
#